data_c470cc917794b7677c4491d9ff3ffddd
#
_entry.id   c470cc917794b7677c4491d9ff3ffddd
#
_cell.length_a   1.000
_cell.length_b   1.000
_cell.length_c   1.000
_cell.angle_alpha   90.00
_cell.angle_beta   90.00
_cell.angle_gamma   90.00
#
_symmetry.space_group_name_H-M   'P 1'
#
loop_
_entity.id
_entity.type
_entity.pdbx_description
1 polymer ?
#
loop_
_entity_poly.entity_id
_entity_poly.type
_entity_poly.pdbx_seq_one_letter_code
_entity_poly.pdbx_strand_id
1 'polypeptide(L)'
;MSILTRIRAHGGEAIRDGWQLRLRRGRLDDAALEWLRDPARREALMREVWPEYDDWQERAAIREFDGGQDRETAEREAYREIMGC
;
A
#
# COMPACT_ATOMS: atom_id res chain seq x y z
N MET A 1 -7.15 -15.74 4.22
CA MET A 1 -8.30 -15.06 3.57
C MET A 1 -7.86 -13.69 3.06
N SER A 2 -8.22 -13.37 1.83
CA SER A 2 -7.84 -12.11 1.21
C SER A 2 -8.65 -10.94 1.79
N ILE A 3 -7.94 -9.90 2.24
CA ILE A 3 -8.59 -8.66 2.71
C ILE A 3 -9.31 -7.98 1.56
N LEU A 4 -8.69 -7.97 0.37
CA LEU A 4 -9.29 -7.37 -0.82
C LEU A 4 -10.60 -8.05 -1.20
N THR A 5 -10.66 -9.37 -1.13
CA THR A 5 -11.88 -10.13 -1.39
C THR A 5 -13.00 -9.74 -0.42
N ARG A 6 -12.67 -9.55 0.85
CA ARG A 6 -13.65 -9.11 1.87
C ARG A 6 -14.17 -7.71 1.58
N ILE A 7 -13.30 -6.79 1.17
CA ILE A 7 -13.68 -5.44 0.81
C ILE A 7 -14.63 -5.46 -0.38
N ARG A 8 -14.30 -6.23 -1.41
CA ARG A 8 -15.12 -6.36 -2.61
C ARG A 8 -16.47 -6.99 -2.34
N ALA A 9 -16.53 -7.93 -1.41
CA ALA A 9 -17.79 -8.57 -1.01
C ALA A 9 -18.77 -7.56 -0.39
N HIS A 10 -18.28 -6.46 0.15
CA HIS A 10 -19.10 -5.37 0.69
C HIS A 10 -19.26 -4.20 -0.30
N GLY A 11 -18.98 -4.42 -1.55
CA GLY A 11 -19.10 -3.39 -2.58
C GLY A 11 -18.03 -2.31 -2.54
N GLY A 12 -17.00 -2.48 -1.70
CA GLY A 12 -15.87 -1.58 -1.64
C GLY A 12 -14.79 -1.92 -2.65
N GLU A 13 -13.76 -1.10 -2.70
CA GLU A 13 -12.61 -1.33 -3.56
C GLU A 13 -11.36 -0.69 -2.94
N ALA A 14 -10.22 -1.32 -3.16
CA ALA A 14 -8.93 -0.76 -2.80
C ALA A 14 -8.21 -0.36 -4.08
N ILE A 15 -7.86 0.90 -4.19
CA ILE A 15 -7.29 1.49 -5.39
C ILE A 15 -5.89 1.97 -5.08
N ARG A 16 -4.91 1.46 -5.82
CA ARG A 16 -3.53 1.91 -5.68
C ARG A 16 -3.32 3.19 -6.47
N ASP A 17 -2.70 4.17 -5.81
CA ASP A 17 -2.29 5.43 -6.42
C ASP A 17 -0.80 5.63 -6.12
N GLY A 18 0.06 5.24 -7.06
CA GLY A 18 1.50 5.19 -6.83
C GLY A 18 1.81 4.19 -5.73
N TRP A 19 2.44 4.64 -4.66
CA TRP A 19 2.72 3.82 -3.49
C TRP A 19 1.74 4.06 -2.34
N GLN A 20 0.63 4.73 -2.62
CA GLN A 20 -0.43 4.98 -1.66
C GLN A 20 -1.67 4.15 -1.99
N LEU A 21 -2.51 3.97 -1.00
CA LEU A 21 -3.72 3.17 -1.13
C LEU A 21 -4.92 4.05 -0.81
N ARG A 22 -5.90 4.03 -1.72
CA ARG A 22 -7.21 4.66 -1.52
C ARG A 22 -8.25 3.59 -1.34
N LEU A 23 -9.13 3.78 -0.37
CA LEU A 23 -10.20 2.84 -0.09
C LEU A 23 -11.55 3.46 -0.47
N ARG A 24 -12.26 2.77 -1.36
CA ARG A 24 -13.66 3.09 -1.61
C ARG A 24 -14.51 2.29 -0.65
N ARG A 25 -15.29 2.98 0.17
CA ARG A 25 -15.99 2.38 1.29
C ARG A 25 -17.05 1.35 0.89
N GLY A 26 -17.86 1.64 -0.12
CA GLY A 26 -18.99 0.77 -0.46
C GLY A 26 -19.93 0.62 0.74
N ARG A 27 -20.21 -0.63 1.13
CA ARG A 27 -21.08 -0.95 2.26
C ARG A 27 -20.30 -1.30 3.54
N LEU A 28 -19.01 -1.00 3.59
CA LEU A 28 -18.21 -1.23 4.79
C LEU A 28 -18.69 -0.31 5.91
N ASP A 29 -18.86 -0.87 7.10
CA ASP A 29 -19.26 -0.10 8.27
C ASP A 29 -18.04 0.50 8.99
N ASP A 30 -18.29 1.29 10.04
CA ASP A 30 -17.22 1.95 10.78
C ASP A 30 -16.31 0.94 11.46
N ALA A 31 -16.85 -0.18 11.94
CA ALA A 31 -16.07 -1.23 12.59
C ALA A 31 -15.09 -1.86 11.59
N ALA A 32 -15.53 -2.09 10.36
CA ALA A 32 -14.66 -2.62 9.30
C ALA A 32 -13.56 -1.63 8.93
N LEU A 33 -13.88 -0.35 8.83
CA LEU A 33 -12.88 0.68 8.55
C LEU A 33 -11.86 0.79 9.67
N GLU A 34 -12.29 0.71 10.92
CA GLU A 34 -11.41 0.72 12.08
C GLU A 34 -10.47 -0.48 12.07
N TRP A 35 -11.00 -1.67 11.74
CA TRP A 35 -10.21 -2.88 11.60
C TRP A 35 -9.11 -2.73 10.53
N LEU A 36 -9.42 -2.03 9.43
CA LEU A 36 -8.47 -1.80 8.34
C LEU A 36 -7.40 -0.75 8.65
N ARG A 37 -7.55 -0.01 9.75
CA ARG A 37 -6.54 0.98 10.15
C ARG A 37 -5.27 0.36 10.73
N ASP A 38 -5.32 -0.89 11.15
CA ASP A 38 -4.14 -1.59 11.65
C ASP A 38 -3.06 -1.61 10.57
N PRO A 39 -1.85 -1.11 10.87
CA PRO A 39 -0.76 -1.06 9.89
C PRO A 39 -0.44 -2.40 9.25
N ALA A 40 -0.47 -3.49 10.01
CA ALA A 40 -0.18 -4.82 9.48
C ALA A 40 -1.22 -5.24 8.43
N ARG A 41 -2.49 -4.91 8.66
CA ARG A 41 -3.57 -5.22 7.72
C ARG A 41 -3.49 -4.36 6.46
N ARG A 42 -3.13 -3.09 6.62
CA ARG A 42 -2.93 -2.20 5.47
C ARG A 42 -1.78 -2.66 4.60
N GLU A 43 -0.70 -3.12 5.20
CA GLU A 43 0.42 -3.67 4.45
C GLU A 43 0.02 -4.95 3.71
N ALA A 44 -0.72 -5.83 4.36
CA ALA A 44 -1.20 -7.05 3.73
C ALA A 44 -2.10 -6.73 2.53
N LEU A 45 -2.98 -5.74 2.67
CA LEU A 45 -3.84 -5.29 1.59
C LEU A 45 -3.01 -4.69 0.44
N MET A 46 -2.02 -3.87 0.76
CA MET A 46 -1.15 -3.28 -0.25
C MET A 46 -0.42 -4.36 -1.06
N ARG A 47 0.05 -5.41 -0.41
CA ARG A 47 0.69 -6.54 -1.11
C ARG A 47 -0.26 -7.24 -2.07
N GLU A 48 -1.54 -7.30 -1.74
CA GLU A 48 -2.54 -7.89 -2.63
C GLU A 48 -2.78 -7.06 -3.88
N VAL A 49 -2.80 -5.74 -3.76
CA VAL A 49 -3.07 -4.85 -4.90
C VAL A 49 -1.80 -4.45 -5.65
N TRP A 50 -0.63 -4.66 -5.06
CA TRP A 50 0.64 -4.28 -5.66
C TRP A 50 1.72 -5.33 -5.37
N PRO A 51 1.95 -6.28 -6.29
CA PRO A 51 2.91 -7.36 -6.07
C PRO A 51 4.35 -6.88 -5.80
N GLU A 52 4.74 -5.71 -6.29
CA GLU A 52 6.07 -5.15 -6.13
C GLU A 52 6.26 -4.38 -4.82
N TYR A 53 5.26 -4.39 -3.93
CA TYR A 53 5.28 -3.58 -2.72
C TYR A 53 6.49 -3.84 -1.82
N ASP A 54 6.84 -5.11 -1.60
CA ASP A 54 7.98 -5.47 -0.74
C ASP A 54 9.30 -5.02 -1.35
N ASP A 55 9.46 -5.16 -2.66
CA ASP A 55 10.64 -4.69 -3.38
C ASP A 55 10.78 -3.17 -3.28
N TRP A 56 9.67 -2.47 -3.44
CA TRP A 56 9.64 -1.02 -3.31
C TRP A 56 10.03 -0.57 -1.90
N GLN A 57 9.49 -1.22 -0.86
CA GLN A 57 9.81 -0.90 0.53
C GLN A 57 11.29 -1.07 0.81
N GLU A 58 11.87 -2.18 0.38
CA GLU A 58 13.28 -2.46 0.56
C GLU A 58 14.14 -1.41 -0.14
N ARG A 59 13.81 -1.07 -1.38
CA ARG A 59 14.54 -0.10 -2.16
C ARG A 59 14.46 1.31 -1.54
N ALA A 60 13.28 1.69 -1.07
CA ALA A 60 13.09 2.96 -0.40
C ALA A 60 13.90 3.05 0.91
N ALA A 61 13.93 1.96 1.67
CA ALA A 61 14.72 1.91 2.91
C ALA A 61 16.22 2.07 2.65
N ILE A 62 16.73 1.42 1.60
CA ILE A 62 18.12 1.52 1.21
C ILE A 62 18.47 2.96 0.83
N ARG A 63 17.62 3.63 0.05
CA ARG A 63 17.86 5.02 -0.34
C ARG A 63 17.80 5.98 0.83
N GLU A 64 16.93 5.73 1.80
CA GLU A 64 16.81 6.55 2.98
C GLU A 64 18.03 6.41 3.89
N PHE A 65 18.43 5.18 4.21
CA PHE A 65 19.49 4.92 5.17
C PHE A 65 20.89 5.02 4.57
N ASP A 66 21.11 4.40 3.41
CA ASP A 66 22.44 4.38 2.79
C ASP A 66 22.67 5.59 1.87
N GLY A 67 21.63 6.04 1.19
CA GLY A 67 21.71 7.16 0.26
C GLY A 67 21.51 8.53 0.88
N GLY A 68 21.13 8.61 2.16
CA GLY A 68 20.92 9.88 2.85
C GLY A 68 19.75 10.71 2.33
N GLN A 69 18.83 10.10 1.57
CA GLN A 69 17.67 10.80 1.07
C GLN A 69 16.59 10.90 2.15
N ASP A 70 15.74 11.92 2.08
CA ASP A 70 14.58 11.96 2.93
C ASP A 70 13.58 10.87 2.51
N ARG A 71 12.65 10.54 3.39
CA ARG A 71 11.73 9.43 3.15
C ARG A 71 10.88 9.63 1.91
N GLU A 72 10.35 10.83 1.70
CA GLU A 72 9.51 11.13 0.55
C GLU A 72 10.27 10.96 -0.77
N THR A 73 11.48 11.49 -0.85
CA THR A 73 12.34 11.36 -2.02
C THR A 73 12.72 9.90 -2.25
N ALA A 74 13.09 9.19 -1.19
CA ALA A 74 13.46 7.79 -1.26
C ALA A 74 12.30 6.94 -1.79
N GLU A 75 11.09 7.19 -1.31
CA GLU A 75 9.89 6.48 -1.75
C GLU A 75 9.59 6.74 -3.23
N ARG A 76 9.69 7.99 -3.67
CA ARG A 76 9.44 8.37 -5.06
C ARG A 76 10.46 7.76 -6.02
N GLU A 77 11.74 7.85 -5.67
CA GLU A 77 12.80 7.29 -6.51
C GLU A 77 12.74 5.77 -6.58
N ALA A 78 12.45 5.12 -5.46
CA ALA A 78 12.25 3.68 -5.43
C ALA A 78 11.08 3.25 -6.32
N TYR A 79 9.99 4.01 -6.31
CA TYR A 79 8.84 3.74 -7.15
C TYR A 79 9.20 3.80 -8.64
N ARG A 80 9.97 4.82 -9.03
CA ARG A 80 10.43 4.95 -10.42
C ARG A 80 11.28 3.76 -10.85
N GLU A 81 12.18 3.31 -9.99
CA GLU A 81 13.04 2.17 -10.28
C GLU A 81 12.26 0.88 -10.47
N ILE A 82 11.30 0.63 -9.57
CA ILE A 82 10.52 -0.61 -9.58
C ILE A 82 9.52 -0.63 -10.73
N MET A 83 8.85 0.49 -10.97
CA MET A 83 7.78 0.55 -11.98
C MET A 83 8.28 0.99 -13.37
N GLY A 84 9.52 1.41 -13.49
CA GLY A 84 10.12 1.76 -14.79
C GLY A 84 9.63 3.07 -15.36
N CYS A 85 9.16 3.99 -14.54
CA CYS A 85 8.72 5.30 -15.03
C CYS A 85 9.75 6.38 -14.78
#